data_78a585b23421db9f7236a4c0dd9c3fd3
#
_entry.id   78a585b23421db9f7236a4c0dd9c3fd3
#
_cell.length_a   1.000
_cell.length_b   1.000
_cell.length_c   1.000
_cell.angle_alpha   90.00
_cell.angle_beta   90.00
_cell.angle_gamma   90.00
#
_symmetry.space_group_name_H-M   'P 1'
#
loop_
_entity.id
_entity.type
_entity.pdbx_description
1 polymer ?
#
loop_
_entity_poly.entity_id
_entity_poly.type
_entity_poly.pdbx_seq_one_letter_code
_entity_poly.pdbx_strand_id
1 'polypeptide(L)'
;HRAQEVLQKLDIEAKRKNLRELEALSMHEGFWKDSASATKTMKSISKFQKEIEEGEIFALLIDENDEAALQKEVDKLEFALYLSGPYDKSDAVFSIHSGQGGTEAMDWVSMLYRMYSRYFERKGWESEEIDITLGEEAGIKSVVCHVTGTYAYGFLKAEAGVHRLVRQSPFNADKLRQTSFAMTEVLPSIEEATE
;
A
#
# COMPACT_ATOMS: atom_id res chain seq x y z
N HIS A 1 -18.61 -16.41 12.92
CA HIS A 1 -18.94 -16.65 11.50
C HIS A 1 -17.91 -15.97 10.58
N ARG A 2 -17.74 -14.64 10.65
CA ARG A 2 -16.80 -13.84 9.83
C ARG A 2 -15.34 -14.30 10.02
N ALA A 3 -14.90 -14.54 11.24
CA ALA A 3 -13.56 -15.04 11.55
C ALA A 3 -13.27 -16.42 10.93
N GLN A 4 -14.23 -17.33 10.94
CA GLN A 4 -14.11 -18.65 10.32
C GLN A 4 -14.00 -18.58 8.80
N GLU A 5 -14.73 -17.65 8.16
CA GLU A 5 -14.62 -17.40 6.71
C GLU A 5 -13.23 -16.86 6.33
N VAL A 6 -12.68 -15.95 7.15
CA VAL A 6 -11.31 -15.44 6.97
C VAL A 6 -10.30 -16.58 7.11
N LEU A 7 -10.41 -17.41 8.14
CA LEU A 7 -9.52 -18.54 8.37
C LEU A 7 -9.54 -19.53 7.19
N GLN A 8 -10.73 -19.83 6.66
CA GLN A 8 -10.88 -20.71 5.51
C GLN A 8 -10.22 -20.13 4.25
N LYS A 9 -10.35 -18.80 4.02
CA LYS A 9 -9.73 -18.13 2.88
C LYS A 9 -8.21 -18.01 3.00
N LEU A 10 -7.65 -18.03 4.20
CA LEU A 10 -6.20 -18.02 4.41
C LEU A 10 -5.50 -19.28 3.89
N ASP A 11 -6.25 -20.38 3.77
CA ASP A 11 -5.79 -21.69 3.23
C ASP A 11 -4.41 -22.12 3.76
N ILE A 12 -4.32 -22.22 5.09
CA ILE A 12 -3.06 -22.53 5.79
C ILE A 12 -2.48 -23.87 5.33
N GLU A 13 -3.33 -24.86 5.01
CA GLU A 13 -2.88 -26.17 4.55
C GLU A 13 -2.18 -26.11 3.18
N ALA A 14 -2.73 -25.35 2.23
CA ALA A 14 -2.06 -25.13 0.95
C ALA A 14 -0.72 -24.40 1.12
N LYS A 15 -0.65 -23.42 2.02
CA LYS A 15 0.59 -22.71 2.34
C LYS A 15 1.63 -23.62 2.98
N ARG A 16 1.24 -24.51 3.88
CA ARG A 16 2.12 -25.52 4.47
C ARG A 16 2.66 -26.49 3.41
N LYS A 17 1.83 -26.89 2.44
CA LYS A 17 2.27 -27.73 1.33
C LYS A 17 3.34 -27.02 0.48
N ASN A 18 3.07 -25.78 0.07
CA ASN A 18 4.00 -24.97 -0.70
C ASN A 18 5.32 -24.73 0.06
N LEU A 19 5.25 -24.48 1.36
CA LEU A 19 6.42 -24.33 2.21
C LEU A 19 7.31 -25.57 2.17
N ARG A 20 6.73 -26.76 2.37
CA ARG A 20 7.47 -28.03 2.32
C ARG A 20 8.14 -28.28 0.96
N GLU A 21 7.46 -27.91 -0.14
CA GLU A 21 8.02 -28.03 -1.50
C GLU A 21 9.23 -27.09 -1.68
N LEU A 22 9.15 -25.84 -1.21
CA LEU A 22 10.25 -24.89 -1.27
C LEU A 22 11.43 -25.26 -0.35
N GLU A 23 11.13 -25.78 0.85
CA GLU A 23 12.16 -26.28 1.76
C GLU A 23 12.88 -27.51 1.16
N ALA A 24 12.15 -28.43 0.53
CA ALA A 24 12.75 -29.55 -0.19
C ALA A 24 13.65 -29.09 -1.34
N LEU A 25 13.23 -28.07 -2.10
CA LEU A 25 14.07 -27.48 -3.16
C LEU A 25 15.34 -26.84 -2.59
N SER A 26 15.27 -26.20 -1.41
CA SER A 26 16.42 -25.57 -0.77
C SER A 26 17.49 -26.57 -0.28
N MET A 27 17.11 -27.84 -0.09
CA MET A 27 18.01 -28.93 0.34
C MET A 27 18.73 -29.61 -0.83
N HIS A 28 18.38 -29.30 -2.09
CA HIS A 28 19.01 -29.92 -3.25
C HIS A 28 20.47 -29.50 -3.43
N GLU A 29 21.32 -30.44 -3.78
CA GLU A 29 22.71 -30.15 -4.17
C GLU A 29 22.73 -29.18 -5.37
N GLY A 30 23.35 -28.03 -5.18
CA GLY A 30 23.43 -27.00 -6.23
C GLY A 30 22.46 -25.85 -6.07
N PHE A 31 21.55 -25.88 -5.09
CA PHE A 31 20.62 -24.78 -4.82
C PHE A 31 21.34 -23.41 -4.67
N TRP A 32 22.49 -23.39 -4.02
CA TRP A 32 23.28 -22.20 -3.77
C TRP A 32 24.16 -21.75 -4.95
N LYS A 33 24.18 -22.49 -6.06
CA LYS A 33 24.98 -22.10 -7.26
C LYS A 33 24.41 -20.85 -7.93
N ASP A 34 23.10 -20.66 -7.88
CA ASP A 34 22.42 -19.45 -8.33
C ASP A 34 21.95 -18.64 -7.11
N SER A 35 22.78 -17.67 -6.73
CA SER A 35 22.55 -16.82 -5.56
C SER A 35 21.23 -16.01 -5.66
N ALA A 36 20.85 -15.55 -6.86
CA ALA A 36 19.64 -14.76 -7.07
C ALA A 36 18.37 -15.62 -6.87
N SER A 37 18.33 -16.79 -7.48
CA SER A 37 17.24 -17.76 -7.31
C SER A 37 17.14 -18.29 -5.88
N ALA A 38 18.27 -18.57 -5.25
CA ALA A 38 18.33 -19.01 -3.85
C ALA A 38 17.76 -17.94 -2.90
N THR A 39 18.16 -16.67 -3.08
CA THR A 39 17.66 -15.55 -2.27
C THR A 39 16.15 -15.39 -2.44
N LYS A 40 15.63 -15.47 -3.66
CA LYS A 40 14.19 -15.38 -3.94
C LYS A 40 13.42 -16.52 -3.26
N THR A 41 13.94 -17.75 -3.35
CA THR A 41 13.32 -18.92 -2.70
C THR A 41 13.32 -18.79 -1.18
N MET A 42 14.44 -18.36 -0.58
CA MET A 42 14.52 -18.13 0.87
C MET A 42 13.58 -17.02 1.36
N LYS A 43 13.45 -15.93 0.60
CA LYS A 43 12.42 -14.90 0.87
C LYS A 43 11.00 -15.47 0.85
N SER A 44 10.71 -16.36 -0.12
CA SER A 44 9.41 -17.02 -0.21
C SER A 44 9.15 -17.97 0.97
N ILE A 45 10.15 -18.74 1.40
CA ILE A 45 10.08 -19.61 2.57
C ILE A 45 9.76 -18.78 3.82
N SER A 46 10.55 -17.73 4.09
CA SER A 46 10.32 -16.84 5.24
C SER A 46 8.93 -16.20 5.21
N LYS A 47 8.45 -15.82 4.04
CA LYS A 47 7.10 -15.28 3.87
C LYS A 47 6.01 -16.30 4.22
N PHE A 48 6.10 -17.53 3.68
CA PHE A 48 5.11 -18.57 3.99
C PHE A 48 5.14 -18.96 5.47
N GLN A 49 6.32 -19.06 6.08
CA GLN A 49 6.44 -19.32 7.52
C GLN A 49 5.70 -18.29 8.34
N LYS A 50 5.92 -17.00 8.04
CA LYS A 50 5.23 -15.90 8.72
C LYS A 50 3.72 -15.91 8.50
N GLU A 51 3.27 -16.15 7.27
CA GLU A 51 1.82 -16.22 6.95
C GLU A 51 1.14 -17.41 7.63
N ILE A 52 1.82 -18.55 7.83
CA ILE A 52 1.32 -19.70 8.55
C ILE A 52 1.24 -19.39 10.05
N GLU A 53 2.29 -18.82 10.64
CA GLU A 53 2.33 -18.42 12.05
C GLU A 53 1.20 -17.42 12.38
N GLU A 54 1.02 -16.38 11.55
CA GLU A 54 -0.09 -15.42 11.71
C GLU A 54 -1.46 -16.13 11.65
N GLY A 55 -1.63 -17.09 10.76
CA GLY A 55 -2.87 -17.87 10.63
C GLY A 55 -3.12 -18.81 11.81
N GLU A 56 -2.06 -19.41 12.37
CA GLU A 56 -2.16 -20.26 13.57
C GLU A 56 -2.52 -19.45 14.81
N ILE A 57 -1.89 -18.28 15.01
CA ILE A 57 -2.25 -17.33 16.07
C ILE A 57 -3.71 -16.91 15.94
N PHE A 58 -4.17 -16.63 14.72
CA PHE A 58 -5.56 -16.27 14.48
C PHE A 58 -6.53 -17.43 14.83
N ALA A 59 -6.18 -18.66 14.50
CA ALA A 59 -6.98 -19.84 14.88
C ALA A 59 -7.08 -19.98 16.41
N LEU A 60 -6.00 -19.76 17.15
CA LEU A 60 -6.00 -19.77 18.61
C LEU A 60 -6.90 -18.67 19.21
N LEU A 61 -6.88 -17.45 18.64
CA LEU A 61 -7.76 -16.38 19.10
C LEU A 61 -9.25 -16.68 18.90
N ILE A 62 -9.59 -17.47 17.87
CA ILE A 62 -10.96 -17.95 17.65
C ILE A 62 -11.36 -18.91 18.77
N ASP A 63 -10.47 -19.83 19.16
CA ASP A 63 -10.73 -20.83 20.20
C ASP A 63 -10.82 -20.21 21.60
N GLU A 64 -10.00 -19.18 21.88
CA GLU A 64 -10.01 -18.44 23.16
C GLU A 64 -11.22 -17.51 23.31
N ASN A 65 -11.93 -17.21 22.21
CA ASN A 65 -13.13 -16.35 22.17
C ASN A 65 -12.91 -14.93 22.73
N ASP A 66 -11.69 -14.38 22.54
CA ASP A 66 -11.38 -12.96 22.84
C ASP A 66 -11.92 -12.08 21.73
N GLU A 67 -13.15 -11.58 21.91
CA GLU A 67 -13.86 -10.78 20.89
C GLU A 67 -13.09 -9.51 20.49
N ALA A 68 -12.41 -8.84 21.40
CA ALA A 68 -11.71 -7.59 21.12
C ALA A 68 -10.43 -7.79 20.29
N ALA A 69 -9.62 -8.77 20.67
CA ALA A 69 -8.42 -9.17 19.94
C ALA A 69 -8.79 -9.76 18.57
N LEU A 70 -9.83 -10.61 18.54
CA LEU A 70 -10.34 -11.26 17.35
C LEU A 70 -10.84 -10.25 16.32
N GLN A 71 -11.63 -9.24 16.73
CA GLN A 71 -12.15 -8.23 15.80
C GLN A 71 -11.02 -7.46 15.13
N LYS A 72 -10.01 -7.06 15.89
CA LYS A 72 -8.85 -6.33 15.37
C LYS A 72 -8.07 -7.15 14.35
N GLU A 73 -7.87 -8.44 14.62
CA GLU A 73 -7.11 -9.32 13.74
C GLU A 73 -7.92 -9.73 12.51
N VAL A 74 -9.25 -9.91 12.63
CA VAL A 74 -10.16 -10.13 11.50
C VAL A 74 -10.06 -8.96 10.52
N ASP A 75 -10.18 -7.73 11.00
CA ASP A 75 -10.13 -6.55 10.14
C ASP A 75 -8.79 -6.45 9.40
N LYS A 76 -7.68 -6.73 10.07
CA LYS A 76 -6.34 -6.76 9.47
C LYS A 76 -6.20 -7.83 8.39
N LEU A 77 -6.64 -9.06 8.68
CA LEU A 77 -6.53 -10.20 7.75
C LEU A 77 -7.50 -10.08 6.57
N GLU A 78 -8.69 -9.55 6.78
CA GLU A 78 -9.61 -9.27 5.67
C GLU A 78 -8.99 -8.28 4.67
N PHE A 79 -8.37 -7.20 5.14
CA PHE A 79 -7.66 -6.29 4.24
C PHE A 79 -6.58 -7.00 3.43
N ALA A 80 -5.80 -7.89 4.07
CA ALA A 80 -4.78 -8.67 3.37
C ALA A 80 -5.38 -9.62 2.31
N LEU A 81 -6.57 -10.14 2.53
CA LEU A 81 -7.30 -10.99 1.56
C LEU A 81 -7.85 -10.20 0.37
N TYR A 82 -8.35 -8.97 0.61
CA TYR A 82 -8.82 -8.09 -0.47
C TYR A 82 -7.68 -7.51 -1.30
N LEU A 83 -6.50 -7.33 -0.72
CA LEU A 83 -5.31 -6.84 -1.39
C LEU A 83 -4.47 -8.02 -1.92
N SER A 84 -5.05 -8.82 -2.82
CA SER A 84 -4.46 -10.03 -3.38
C SER A 84 -3.93 -9.87 -4.80
N GLY A 85 -3.97 -8.67 -5.36
CA GLY A 85 -3.43 -8.37 -6.68
C GLY A 85 -1.90 -8.55 -6.75
N PRO A 86 -1.35 -8.75 -7.96
CA PRO A 86 0.07 -9.09 -8.15
C PRO A 86 1.03 -8.05 -7.58
N TYR A 87 0.62 -6.77 -7.56
CA TYR A 87 1.43 -5.65 -7.08
C TYR A 87 0.92 -5.04 -5.77
N ASP A 88 -0.15 -5.58 -5.17
CA ASP A 88 -0.77 -4.97 -3.99
C ASP A 88 0.17 -4.89 -2.78
N LYS A 89 1.14 -5.79 -2.69
CA LYS A 89 2.15 -5.82 -1.62
C LYS A 89 3.35 -4.90 -1.87
N SER A 90 3.44 -4.31 -3.06
CA SER A 90 4.56 -3.45 -3.46
C SER A 90 4.49 -2.08 -2.80
N ASP A 91 5.64 -1.43 -2.77
CA ASP A 91 5.75 0.00 -2.54
C ASP A 91 5.04 0.77 -3.67
N ALA A 92 4.78 2.04 -3.46
CA ALA A 92 4.07 2.86 -4.43
C ALA A 92 4.89 4.09 -4.85
N VAL A 93 4.81 4.42 -6.14
CA VAL A 93 5.13 5.75 -6.64
C VAL A 93 3.82 6.53 -6.69
N PHE A 94 3.75 7.58 -5.89
CA PHE A 94 2.56 8.39 -5.69
C PHE A 94 2.79 9.80 -6.21
N SER A 95 1.96 10.27 -7.13
CA SER A 95 2.09 11.62 -7.68
C SER A 95 0.77 12.37 -7.65
N ILE A 96 0.85 13.68 -7.49
CA ILE A 96 -0.29 14.61 -7.55
C ILE A 96 0.09 15.75 -8.48
N HIS A 97 -0.80 16.05 -9.42
CA HIS A 97 -0.65 17.11 -10.40
C HIS A 97 -1.82 18.07 -10.32
N SER A 98 -1.55 19.38 -10.41
CA SER A 98 -2.59 20.38 -10.47
C SER A 98 -3.33 20.30 -11.82
N GLY A 99 -4.66 20.28 -11.74
CA GLY A 99 -5.53 20.36 -12.91
C GLY A 99 -5.88 21.81 -13.26
N GLN A 100 -7.05 21.99 -13.88
CA GLN A 100 -7.57 23.31 -14.18
C GLN A 100 -7.94 24.08 -12.90
N GLY A 101 -7.63 25.36 -12.83
CA GLY A 101 -7.96 26.24 -11.70
C GLY A 101 -6.80 27.15 -11.25
N GLY A 102 -5.66 27.14 -11.94
CA GLY A 102 -4.54 28.03 -11.63
C GLY A 102 -4.05 27.89 -10.17
N THR A 103 -3.84 29.01 -9.49
CA THR A 103 -3.37 29.07 -8.09
C THR A 103 -4.26 28.25 -7.13
N GLU A 104 -5.58 28.25 -7.33
CA GLU A 104 -6.52 27.42 -6.55
C GLU A 104 -6.25 25.92 -6.68
N ALA A 105 -5.95 25.44 -7.89
CA ALA A 105 -5.66 24.04 -8.11
C ALA A 105 -4.31 23.65 -7.49
N MET A 106 -3.31 24.52 -7.55
CA MET A 106 -2.00 24.30 -6.91
C MET A 106 -2.09 24.29 -5.38
N ASP A 107 -2.93 25.14 -4.80
CA ASP A 107 -3.21 25.11 -3.36
C ASP A 107 -3.95 23.81 -2.97
N TRP A 108 -4.89 23.34 -3.81
CA TRP A 108 -5.56 22.06 -3.61
C TRP A 108 -4.57 20.88 -3.59
N VAL A 109 -3.58 20.85 -4.49
CA VAL A 109 -2.50 19.87 -4.48
C VAL A 109 -1.74 19.90 -3.15
N SER A 110 -1.40 21.08 -2.62
CA SER A 110 -0.74 21.20 -1.32
C SER A 110 -1.57 20.63 -0.19
N MET A 111 -2.88 20.85 -0.20
CA MET A 111 -3.80 20.30 0.78
C MET A 111 -3.86 18.75 0.71
N LEU A 112 -3.98 18.21 -0.51
CA LEU A 112 -3.97 16.76 -0.76
C LEU A 112 -2.65 16.14 -0.31
N TYR A 113 -1.52 16.73 -0.72
CA TYR A 113 -0.20 16.22 -0.35
C TYR A 113 -0.03 16.18 1.17
N ARG A 114 -0.42 17.23 1.89
CA ARG A 114 -0.40 17.25 3.35
C ARG A 114 -1.31 16.17 3.95
N MET A 115 -2.50 15.96 3.37
CA MET A 115 -3.44 14.92 3.82
C MET A 115 -2.82 13.52 3.67
N TYR A 116 -2.24 13.22 2.50
CA TYR A 116 -1.62 11.92 2.24
C TYR A 116 -0.34 11.71 3.06
N SER A 117 0.52 12.72 3.22
CA SER A 117 1.70 12.64 4.08
C SER A 117 1.31 12.26 5.51
N ARG A 118 0.26 12.88 6.07
CA ARG A 118 -0.28 12.51 7.37
C ARG A 118 -0.89 11.10 7.42
N TYR A 119 -1.43 10.66 6.30
CA TYR A 119 -1.92 9.28 6.20
C TYR A 119 -0.75 8.28 6.20
N PHE A 120 0.32 8.55 5.46
CA PHE A 120 1.52 7.72 5.44
C PHE A 120 2.15 7.60 6.83
N GLU A 121 2.33 8.73 7.53
CA GLU A 121 2.81 8.74 8.93
C GLU A 121 1.96 7.83 9.83
N ARG A 122 0.63 7.92 9.76
CA ARG A 122 -0.27 7.10 10.58
C ARG A 122 -0.21 5.61 10.26
N LYS A 123 0.12 5.27 9.02
CA LYS A 123 0.33 3.88 8.58
C LYS A 123 1.72 3.35 8.94
N GLY A 124 2.63 4.21 9.41
CA GLY A 124 4.03 3.87 9.64
C GLY A 124 4.79 3.63 8.34
N TRP A 125 4.34 4.25 7.24
CA TRP A 125 5.01 4.20 5.96
C TRP A 125 6.02 5.33 5.84
N GLU A 126 7.13 5.06 5.18
CA GLU A 126 8.12 6.07 4.84
C GLU A 126 7.76 6.68 3.48
N SER A 127 7.91 8.00 3.37
CA SER A 127 7.69 8.70 2.10
C SER A 127 8.89 9.58 1.78
N GLU A 128 9.45 9.39 0.59
CA GLU A 128 10.58 10.16 0.07
C GLU A 128 10.09 10.98 -1.12
N GLU A 129 10.32 12.30 -1.07
CA GLU A 129 10.03 13.18 -2.20
C GLU A 129 11.07 12.95 -3.30
N ILE A 130 10.62 12.50 -4.48
CA ILE A 130 11.46 12.31 -5.67
C ILE A 130 11.57 13.64 -6.42
N ASP A 131 10.44 14.31 -6.62
CA ASP A 131 10.36 15.58 -7.35
C ASP A 131 9.21 16.44 -6.81
N ILE A 132 9.44 17.74 -6.75
CA ILE A 132 8.41 18.71 -6.38
C ILE A 132 8.57 19.97 -7.22
N THR A 133 7.50 20.38 -7.88
CA THR A 133 7.42 21.64 -8.60
C THR A 133 6.45 22.56 -7.89
N LEU A 134 6.94 23.67 -7.38
CA LEU A 134 6.12 24.67 -6.70
C LEU A 134 5.32 25.53 -7.71
N GLY A 135 4.21 26.06 -7.25
CA GLY A 135 3.46 27.08 -8.01
C GLY A 135 4.18 28.43 -7.99
N GLU A 136 3.93 29.24 -8.99
CA GLU A 136 4.58 30.58 -9.11
C GLU A 136 4.13 31.53 -7.98
N GLU A 137 2.87 31.52 -7.62
CA GLU A 137 2.29 32.40 -6.58
C GLU A 137 2.07 31.66 -5.26
N ALA A 138 1.53 30.46 -5.32
CA ALA A 138 1.25 29.63 -4.15
C ALA A 138 1.03 28.17 -4.55
N GLY A 139 1.16 27.29 -3.57
CA GLY A 139 0.81 25.89 -3.72
C GLY A 139 1.88 25.04 -4.43
N ILE A 140 1.48 23.86 -4.85
CA ILE A 140 2.32 22.86 -5.52
C ILE A 140 1.71 22.58 -6.89
N LYS A 141 2.51 22.70 -7.95
CA LYS A 141 2.09 22.35 -9.31
C LYS A 141 2.09 20.84 -9.52
N SER A 142 3.13 20.17 -9.07
CA SER A 142 3.24 18.71 -9.08
C SER A 142 4.14 18.23 -7.96
N VAL A 143 3.87 17.05 -7.43
CA VAL A 143 4.71 16.35 -6.48
C VAL A 143 4.71 14.87 -6.82
N VAL A 144 5.90 14.25 -6.73
CA VAL A 144 6.10 12.81 -6.89
C VAL A 144 6.84 12.30 -5.68
N CYS A 145 6.34 11.28 -5.03
CA CYS A 145 7.00 10.64 -3.90
C CYS A 145 7.00 9.12 -4.03
N HIS A 146 8.05 8.51 -3.50
CA HIS A 146 8.14 7.09 -3.29
C HIS A 146 7.63 6.77 -1.89
N VAL A 147 6.67 5.85 -1.79
CA VAL A 147 6.04 5.46 -0.53
C VAL A 147 6.40 4.02 -0.24
N THR A 148 7.23 3.81 0.77
CA THR A 148 7.69 2.50 1.21
C THR A 148 6.85 2.00 2.37
N GLY A 149 6.20 0.87 2.20
CA GLY A 149 5.40 0.27 3.25
C GLY A 149 4.60 -0.94 2.83
N THR A 150 4.24 -1.76 3.80
CA THR A 150 3.46 -2.98 3.54
C THR A 150 2.11 -2.64 2.91
N TYR A 151 1.87 -3.17 1.71
CA TYR A 151 0.66 -2.93 0.91
C TYR A 151 0.45 -1.45 0.52
N ALA A 152 1.50 -0.63 0.43
CA ALA A 152 1.37 0.79 0.10
C ALA A 152 0.62 0.99 -1.24
N TYR A 153 1.03 0.29 -2.30
CA TYR A 153 0.33 0.34 -3.58
C TYR A 153 -1.12 -0.17 -3.47
N GLY A 154 -1.34 -1.29 -2.80
CA GLY A 154 -2.66 -1.90 -2.67
C GLY A 154 -3.70 -0.97 -2.04
N PHE A 155 -3.30 -0.20 -1.02
CA PHE A 155 -4.16 0.80 -0.38
C PHE A 155 -4.32 2.06 -1.23
N LEU A 156 -3.24 2.53 -1.86
CA LEU A 156 -3.24 3.80 -2.57
C LEU A 156 -3.84 3.71 -3.98
N LYS A 157 -3.82 2.56 -4.63
CA LYS A 157 -4.33 2.40 -6.01
C LYS A 157 -5.77 2.86 -6.20
N ALA A 158 -6.59 2.79 -5.15
CA ALA A 158 -7.98 3.26 -5.19
C ALA A 158 -8.11 4.79 -5.15
N GLU A 159 -7.05 5.50 -4.76
CA GLU A 159 -6.99 6.95 -4.72
C GLU A 159 -6.60 7.56 -6.08
N ALA A 160 -6.21 6.74 -7.06
CA ALA A 160 -5.88 7.21 -8.40
C ALA A 160 -7.11 7.81 -9.08
N GLY A 161 -6.96 9.03 -9.59
CA GLY A 161 -8.03 9.72 -10.29
C GLY A 161 -8.08 11.21 -10.02
N VAL A 162 -9.18 11.84 -10.41
CA VAL A 162 -9.38 13.28 -10.29
C VAL A 162 -10.06 13.64 -8.98
N HIS A 163 -9.39 14.43 -8.18
CA HIS A 163 -9.87 14.95 -6.90
C HIS A 163 -10.43 16.36 -7.07
N ARG A 164 -11.70 16.54 -6.72
CA ARG A 164 -12.41 17.80 -6.87
C ARG A 164 -12.57 18.50 -5.53
N LEU A 165 -12.22 19.79 -5.49
CA LEU A 165 -12.49 20.68 -4.36
C LEU A 165 -13.49 21.76 -4.78
N VAL A 166 -14.50 22.00 -3.95
CA VAL A 166 -15.43 23.15 -4.08
C VAL A 166 -15.42 23.91 -2.78
N ARG A 167 -14.87 25.12 -2.80
CA ARG A 167 -14.79 25.98 -1.59
C ARG A 167 -14.90 27.46 -1.97
N GLN A 168 -15.06 28.32 -0.96
CA GLN A 168 -14.82 29.75 -1.14
C GLN A 168 -13.32 29.97 -1.36
N SER A 169 -12.98 30.73 -2.42
CA SER A 169 -11.59 31.01 -2.77
C SER A 169 -10.93 31.92 -1.73
N PRO A 170 -9.77 31.53 -1.17
CA PRO A 170 -8.96 32.43 -0.37
C PRO A 170 -8.18 33.45 -1.22
N PHE A 171 -8.08 33.23 -2.53
CA PHE A 171 -7.34 34.07 -3.48
C PHE A 171 -8.23 35.09 -4.20
N ASN A 172 -9.56 35.00 -4.05
CA ASN A 172 -10.53 35.90 -4.68
C ASN A 172 -11.09 36.85 -3.63
N ALA A 173 -10.94 38.16 -3.89
CA ALA A 173 -11.46 39.24 -3.02
C ALA A 173 -12.96 39.12 -2.77
N ASP A 174 -13.73 38.69 -3.77
CA ASP A 174 -15.19 38.53 -3.70
C ASP A 174 -15.64 37.25 -2.99
N LYS A 175 -14.69 36.43 -2.53
CA LYS A 175 -14.95 35.14 -1.84
C LYS A 175 -15.91 34.19 -2.59
N LEU A 176 -15.86 34.22 -3.92
CA LEU A 176 -16.70 33.39 -4.77
C LEU A 176 -16.34 31.91 -4.57
N ARG A 177 -17.34 31.03 -4.72
CA ARG A 177 -17.10 29.59 -4.74
C ARG A 177 -16.38 29.20 -6.03
N GLN A 178 -15.24 28.56 -5.88
CA GLN A 178 -14.43 28.06 -6.98
C GLN A 178 -14.38 26.53 -6.95
N THR A 179 -14.23 25.94 -8.12
CA THR A 179 -14.00 24.51 -8.27
C THR A 179 -12.59 24.29 -8.80
N SER A 180 -11.83 23.46 -8.11
CA SER A 180 -10.46 23.09 -8.46
C SER A 180 -10.33 21.59 -8.63
N PHE A 181 -9.45 21.17 -9.50
CA PHE A 181 -9.16 19.77 -9.77
C PHE A 181 -7.68 19.49 -9.57
N ALA A 182 -7.39 18.31 -9.04
CA ALA A 182 -6.06 17.75 -8.98
C ALA A 182 -6.12 16.28 -9.42
N MET A 183 -5.11 15.81 -10.12
CA MET A 183 -4.99 14.42 -10.54
C MET A 183 -4.00 13.70 -9.66
N THR A 184 -4.41 12.57 -9.11
CA THR A 184 -3.55 11.67 -8.36
C THR A 184 -3.28 10.43 -9.21
N GLU A 185 -2.01 10.06 -9.34
CA GLU A 185 -1.58 8.83 -10.01
C GLU A 185 -0.84 7.95 -8.99
N VAL A 186 -1.07 6.65 -9.11
CA VAL A 186 -0.46 5.66 -8.23
C VAL A 186 0.05 4.51 -9.07
N LEU A 187 1.36 4.30 -9.02
CA LEU A 187 2.03 3.21 -9.73
C LEU A 187 2.72 2.29 -8.73
N PRO A 188 2.76 0.97 -8.99
CA PRO A 188 3.55 0.08 -8.15
C PRO A 188 5.03 0.34 -8.39
N SER A 189 5.83 0.36 -7.33
CA SER A 189 7.28 0.32 -7.44
C SER A 189 7.69 -1.11 -7.79
N ILE A 190 8.16 -1.30 -9.01
CA ILE A 190 8.63 -2.60 -9.51
C ILE A 190 10.16 -2.57 -9.43
N GLU A 191 10.76 -3.47 -8.64
CA GLU A 191 12.21 -3.71 -8.74
C GLU A 191 12.49 -4.22 -10.17
N GLU A 192 13.37 -3.55 -10.89
CA GLU A 192 13.81 -4.03 -12.20
C GLU A 192 14.32 -5.46 -12.03
N ALA A 193 13.72 -6.38 -12.78
CA ALA A 193 14.32 -7.68 -12.94
C ALA A 193 15.64 -7.46 -13.69
N THR A 194 16.74 -7.50 -12.97
CA THR A 194 18.08 -7.59 -13.60
C THR A 194 18.08 -8.81 -14.49
N GLU A 195 18.11 -8.58 -15.82
CA GLU A 195 18.33 -9.61 -16.82
C GLU A 195 19.69 -10.31 -16.61
#